data_35b94200ae1fff294825503bdb2dfb46
#
_entry.id   35b94200ae1fff294825503bdb2dfb46
#
_cell.length_a   1.000
_cell.length_b   1.000
_cell.length_c   1.000
_cell.angle_alpha   90.00
_cell.angle_beta   90.00
_cell.angle_gamma   90.00
#
_symmetry.space_group_name_H-M   'P 1'
#
loop_
_entity.id
_entity.type
_entity.pdbx_description
1 polymer ?
#
loop_
_entity_poly.entity_id
_entity_poly.type
_entity_poly.pdbx_seq_one_letter_code
_entity_poly.pdbx_strand_id
1 'polypeptide(L)'
;MDAILLKKGKKLLKKGKNKPKKILDEVFAFADQHPQDPMALSASLLVVAKTIYLDILGPEQTSEMFYAFAQDLENHEYEKATIH
;
A
#
# COMPACT_ATOMS: atom_id res chain seq x y z
N MET A 1 2.68 11.35 -7.54
CA MET A 1 2.83 9.95 -7.21
C MET A 1 3.92 9.30 -8.04
N ASP A 2 4.65 8.41 -7.45
CA ASP A 2 5.72 7.74 -8.16
C ASP A 2 5.15 6.70 -9.11
N ALA A 3 5.32 6.92 -10.40
CA ALA A 3 4.81 6.03 -11.43
C ALA A 3 5.47 4.64 -11.38
N ILE A 4 6.71 4.58 -10.91
CA ILE A 4 7.42 3.32 -10.82
C ILE A 4 6.77 2.39 -9.81
N LEU A 5 6.45 2.92 -8.64
CA LEU A 5 5.83 2.14 -7.59
C LEU A 5 4.43 1.69 -8.00
N LEU A 6 3.69 2.58 -8.64
CA LEU A 6 2.36 2.25 -9.15
C LEU A 6 2.42 1.14 -10.19
N LYS A 7 3.39 1.21 -11.08
CA LYS A 7 3.58 0.18 -12.10
C LYS A 7 3.93 -1.16 -11.48
N LYS A 8 4.79 -1.16 -10.45
CA LYS A 8 5.14 -2.38 -9.74
C LYS A 8 3.93 -3.00 -9.08
N GLY A 9 3.10 -2.19 -8.46
CA GLY A 9 1.87 -2.67 -7.85
C GLY A 9 0.94 -3.29 -8.87
N LYS A 10 0.76 -2.61 -10.00
CA LYS A 10 -0.09 -3.13 -11.07
C LYS A 10 0.46 -4.44 -11.64
N LYS A 11 1.78 -4.55 -11.74
CA LYS A 11 2.40 -5.77 -12.24
C LYS A 11 2.14 -6.93 -11.30
N LEU A 12 2.28 -6.72 -10.01
CA LEU A 12 2.00 -7.75 -9.02
C LEU A 12 0.54 -8.19 -9.08
N LEU A 13 -0.36 -7.24 -9.23
CA LEU A 13 -1.78 -7.54 -9.33
C LEU A 13 -2.08 -8.37 -10.58
N LYS A 14 -1.45 -8.05 -11.70
CA LYS A 14 -1.66 -8.79 -12.93
C LYS A 14 -1.18 -10.23 -12.85
N LYS A 15 -0.09 -10.47 -12.13
CA LYS A 15 0.45 -11.82 -11.98
C LYS A 15 -0.53 -12.77 -11.32
N GLY A 16 -1.36 -12.25 -10.44
CA GLY A 16 -2.37 -13.05 -9.77
C GLY A 16 -3.67 -13.16 -10.55
N LYS A 17 -3.66 -12.70 -11.78
CA LYS A 17 -4.84 -12.65 -12.63
C LYS A 17 -5.92 -11.78 -11.98
N ASN A 18 -7.11 -12.31 -11.72
CA ASN A 18 -8.19 -11.52 -11.16
C ASN A 18 -8.24 -11.54 -9.63
N LYS A 19 -7.49 -12.44 -9.02
CA LYS A 19 -7.52 -12.57 -7.56
C LYS A 19 -7.07 -11.33 -6.81
N PRO A 20 -5.94 -10.70 -7.18
CA PRO A 20 -5.50 -9.50 -6.47
C PRO A 20 -6.50 -8.35 -6.55
N LYS A 21 -7.15 -8.19 -7.70
CA LYS A 21 -8.17 -7.16 -7.84
C LYS A 21 -9.35 -7.42 -6.93
N LYS A 22 -9.78 -8.67 -6.83
CA LYS A 22 -10.89 -9.03 -5.96
C LYS A 22 -10.55 -8.76 -4.50
N ILE A 23 -9.34 -9.12 -4.09
CA ILE A 23 -8.89 -8.87 -2.72
C ILE A 23 -8.86 -7.38 -2.45
N LEU A 24 -8.33 -6.60 -3.38
CA LEU A 24 -8.27 -5.15 -3.23
C LEU A 24 -9.67 -4.56 -3.05
N ASP A 25 -10.62 -5.00 -3.88
CA ASP A 25 -11.99 -4.53 -3.78
C ASP A 25 -12.60 -4.89 -2.42
N GLU A 26 -12.30 -6.08 -1.91
CA GLU A 26 -12.77 -6.49 -0.60
C GLU A 26 -12.17 -5.64 0.52
N VAL A 27 -10.90 -5.29 0.40
CA VAL A 27 -10.25 -4.44 1.39
C VAL A 27 -10.85 -3.04 1.38
N PHE A 28 -11.11 -2.48 0.21
CA PHE A 28 -11.76 -1.19 0.11
C PHE A 28 -13.17 -1.23 0.68
N ALA A 29 -13.92 -2.29 0.41
CA ALA A 29 -15.24 -2.46 0.98
C ALA A 29 -15.21 -2.54 2.49
N PHE A 30 -14.22 -3.25 3.03
CA PHE A 30 -14.02 -3.32 4.46
C PHE A 30 -13.72 -1.94 5.05
N ALA A 31 -12.86 -1.18 4.38
CA ALA A 31 -12.52 0.17 4.82
C ALA A 31 -13.73 1.07 4.86
N ASP A 32 -14.61 0.95 3.88
CA ASP A 32 -15.84 1.74 3.82
C ASP A 32 -16.78 1.46 4.99
N GLN A 33 -16.65 0.28 5.60
CA GLN A 33 -17.45 -0.07 6.76
C GLN A 33 -16.94 0.50 8.07
N HIS A 34 -15.77 1.14 8.04
CA HIS A 34 -15.13 1.68 9.24
C HIS A 34 -14.74 3.14 9.06
N PRO A 35 -15.71 4.01 8.73
CA PRO A 35 -15.41 5.42 8.47
C PRO A 35 -15.13 6.25 9.71
N GLN A 36 -15.47 5.72 10.90
CA GLN A 36 -15.37 6.51 12.13
C GLN A 36 -13.94 6.73 12.58
N ASP A 37 -13.05 5.80 12.27
CA ASP A 37 -11.66 5.90 12.74
C ASP A 37 -10.70 5.46 11.63
N PRO A 38 -10.51 6.34 10.63
CA PRO A 38 -9.66 5.97 9.49
C PRO A 38 -8.19 5.81 9.88
N MET A 39 -7.73 6.50 10.92
CA MET A 39 -6.34 6.36 11.34
C MET A 39 -6.08 4.98 11.96
N ALA A 40 -6.97 4.53 12.82
CA ALA A 40 -6.84 3.21 13.41
C ALA A 40 -6.95 2.12 12.35
N LEU A 41 -7.86 2.29 11.41
CA LEU A 41 -8.00 1.36 10.30
C LEU A 41 -6.72 1.28 9.48
N SER A 42 -6.18 2.44 9.11
CA SER A 42 -4.96 2.48 8.29
C SER A 42 -3.77 1.86 9.02
N ALA A 43 -3.62 2.17 10.30
CA ALA A 43 -2.54 1.59 11.10
C ALA A 43 -2.67 0.07 11.19
N SER A 44 -3.88 -0.42 11.36
CA SER A 44 -4.13 -1.85 11.43
C SER A 44 -3.80 -2.55 10.13
N LEU A 45 -4.22 -1.97 9.02
CA LEU A 45 -3.92 -2.53 7.70
C LEU A 45 -2.41 -2.55 7.45
N LEU A 46 -1.72 -1.51 7.87
CA LEU A 46 -0.28 -1.44 7.70
C LEU A 46 0.44 -2.52 8.49
N VAL A 47 -0.01 -2.76 9.73
CA VAL A 47 0.58 -3.81 10.55
C VAL A 47 0.36 -5.18 9.93
N VAL A 48 -0.84 -5.44 9.43
CA VAL A 48 -1.14 -6.70 8.76
C VAL A 48 -0.26 -6.86 7.52
N ALA A 49 -0.17 -5.81 6.71
CA ALA A 49 0.65 -5.84 5.50
C ALA A 49 2.11 -6.11 5.85
N LYS A 50 2.64 -5.42 6.86
CA LYS A 50 4.01 -5.62 7.30
C LYS A 50 4.24 -7.07 7.71
N THR A 51 3.33 -7.64 8.46
CA THR A 51 3.46 -9.01 8.95
C THR A 51 3.50 -10.01 7.80
N ILE A 52 2.63 -9.83 6.82
CA ILE A 52 2.59 -10.72 5.66
C ILE A 52 3.86 -10.59 4.83
N TYR A 53 4.31 -9.37 4.59
CA TYR A 53 5.54 -9.16 3.84
C TYR A 53 6.76 -9.75 4.55
N LEU A 54 6.84 -9.58 5.86
CA LEU A 54 7.95 -10.17 6.62
C LEU A 54 7.97 -11.69 6.49
N ASP A 55 6.79 -12.29 6.53
CA ASP A 55 6.68 -13.74 6.44
C ASP A 55 7.11 -14.27 5.06
N ILE A 56 6.76 -13.55 4.01
CA ILE A 56 7.01 -14.01 2.64
C ILE A 56 8.38 -13.57 2.12
N LEU A 57 8.74 -12.31 2.36
CA LEU A 57 9.93 -11.69 1.77
C LEU A 57 11.11 -11.58 2.72
N GLY A 58 10.86 -11.68 4.02
CA GLY A 58 11.91 -11.45 5.00
C GLY A 58 12.10 -9.98 5.31
N PRO A 59 12.88 -9.68 6.37
CA PRO A 59 13.00 -8.30 6.86
C PRO A 59 13.70 -7.36 5.88
N GLU A 60 14.70 -7.85 5.16
CA GLU A 60 15.47 -6.98 4.27
C GLU A 60 14.63 -6.46 3.12
N GLN A 61 13.97 -7.36 2.39
CA GLN A 61 13.15 -6.96 1.26
C GLN A 61 11.92 -6.17 1.69
N THR A 62 11.35 -6.53 2.83
CA THR A 62 10.23 -5.77 3.38
C THR A 62 10.64 -4.35 3.70
N SER A 63 11.82 -4.20 4.30
CA SER A 63 12.35 -2.87 4.60
C SER A 63 12.54 -2.04 3.34
N GLU A 64 13.06 -2.65 2.30
CA GLU A 64 13.25 -1.96 1.03
C GLU A 64 11.93 -1.50 0.43
N MET A 65 10.91 -2.33 0.50
CA MET A 65 9.58 -1.98 0.00
C MET A 65 8.98 -0.81 0.78
N PHE A 66 9.08 -0.86 2.08
CA PHE A 66 8.52 0.21 2.90
C PHE A 66 9.28 1.51 2.72
N TYR A 67 10.58 1.41 2.51
CA TYR A 67 11.39 2.59 2.20
C TYR A 67 10.95 3.22 0.87
N ALA A 68 10.70 2.39 -0.13
CA ALA A 68 10.22 2.89 -1.42
C ALA A 68 8.85 3.56 -1.28
N PHE A 69 7.95 2.99 -0.49
CA PHE A 69 6.68 3.61 -0.21
C PHE A 69 6.85 4.96 0.47
N ALA A 70 7.76 5.02 1.45
CA ALA A 70 8.01 6.26 2.17
C ALA A 70 8.52 7.35 1.23
N GLN A 71 9.41 6.99 0.32
CA GLN A 71 9.91 7.94 -0.65
C GLN A 71 8.84 8.41 -1.62
N ASP A 72 7.99 7.49 -2.04
CA ASP A 72 6.88 7.84 -2.92
C ASP A 72 5.94 8.83 -2.23
N LEU A 73 5.64 8.59 -0.97
CA LEU A 73 4.80 9.49 -0.19
C LEU A 73 5.43 10.87 -0.03
N GLU A 74 6.72 10.92 0.23
CA GLU A 74 7.45 12.18 0.35
C GLU A 74 7.31 13.00 -0.92
N ASN A 75 7.55 12.38 -2.05
CA ASN A 75 7.47 13.05 -3.33
C ASN A 75 6.05 13.53 -3.63
N HIS A 76 5.09 12.70 -3.33
CA HIS A 76 3.69 13.03 -3.55
C HIS A 76 3.24 14.19 -2.67
N GLU A 77 3.62 14.15 -1.41
CA GLU A 77 3.28 15.20 -0.46
C GLU A 77 3.92 16.53 -0.85
N TYR A 78 5.16 16.46 -1.29
CA TYR A 78 5.87 17.63 -1.75
C TYR A 78 5.15 18.29 -2.92
N GLU A 79 4.71 17.50 -3.87
CA GLU A 79 3.96 18.01 -5.00
C GLU A 79 2.66 18.67 -4.57
N LYS A 80 1.96 18.08 -3.63
CA LYS A 80 0.74 18.64 -3.08
C LYS A 80 1.00 19.97 -2.38
N ALA A 81 2.06 20.03 -1.60
CA ALA A 81 2.43 21.26 -0.91
C ALA A 81 2.72 22.37 -1.91
N THR A 82 3.31 22.03 -3.04
CA THR A 82 3.61 22.98 -4.08
C THR A 82 2.34 23.52 -4.73
N ILE A 83 1.37 22.66 -4.90
CA ILE A 83 0.10 23.04 -5.50
C ILE A 83 -0.70 23.98 -4.60
N HIS A 84 -0.64 23.75 -3.33
CA HIS A 84 -1.34 24.56 -2.36
C HIS A 84 -0.66 25.91 -2.11
#